data_e8f0c24a5fe60e82d8c2026e001bc970
#
_entry.id   e8f0c24a5fe60e82d8c2026e001bc970
#
_cell.length_a   1.000
_cell.length_b   1.000
_cell.length_c   1.000
_cell.angle_alpha   90.00
_cell.angle_beta   90.00
_cell.angle_gamma   90.00
#
_symmetry.space_group_name_H-M   'P 1'
#
loop_
_entity.id
_entity.type
_entity.pdbx_description
1 polymer ?
#
loop_
_entity_poly.entity_id
_entity_poly.type
_entity_poly.pdbx_seq_one_letter_code
_entity_poly.pdbx_strand_id
1 'polypeptide(L)'
;GANCPALVALIESPLGVENLPTIAAARTQVPQLTALMLGGADLSLELGARFEWQTLFMARSRLVNAASVQGLQAWDVPHIDLQDLDGLESETRAAHRMGFDCKCTIHPAQLARVHQAFQPSDDELRHARSIVEAAGEHHRGAFMHEGRMIDEPILLRARLLIERTDDTDDRPPTYQRNRA
;
A
#
# COMPACT_ATOMS: atom_id res chain seq x y z
N GLY A 1 -32.23 3.22 -4.77
CA GLY A 1 -31.41 2.11 -4.38
C GLY A 1 -30.84 2.39 -2.99
N ALA A 2 -30.93 1.42 -2.08
CA ALA A 2 -30.32 1.55 -0.76
C ALA A 2 -28.81 1.80 -0.94
N ASN A 3 -28.29 2.81 -0.24
CA ASN A 3 -26.87 3.13 -0.23
C ASN A 3 -26.16 2.01 0.54
N CYS A 4 -25.70 0.96 -0.15
CA CYS A 4 -24.98 -0.13 0.48
C CYS A 4 -23.58 0.38 0.88
N PRO A 5 -23.14 0.21 2.13
CA PRO A 5 -21.82 0.68 2.57
C PRO A 5 -20.70 -0.04 1.84
N ALA A 6 -19.54 0.60 1.76
CA ALA A 6 -18.31 -0.05 1.32
C ALA A 6 -17.96 -1.21 2.26
N LEU A 7 -17.48 -2.31 1.67
CA LEU A 7 -17.08 -3.52 2.41
C LEU A 7 -15.56 -3.67 2.36
N VAL A 8 -15.01 -4.07 3.48
CA VAL A 8 -13.60 -4.49 3.63
C VAL A 8 -13.59 -5.94 4.07
N ALA A 9 -12.96 -6.82 3.31
CA ALA A 9 -12.82 -8.21 3.71
C ALA A 9 -11.58 -8.37 4.60
N LEU A 10 -11.79 -8.81 5.86
CA LEU A 10 -10.73 -9.09 6.81
C LEU A 10 -10.22 -10.53 6.60
N ILE A 11 -8.92 -10.66 6.34
CA ILE A 11 -8.22 -11.92 6.09
C ILE A 11 -7.40 -12.26 7.32
N GLU A 12 -7.88 -13.16 8.16
CA GLU A 12 -7.33 -13.41 9.50
C GLU A 12 -7.15 -14.90 9.82
N SER A 13 -7.27 -15.76 8.80
CA SER A 13 -7.05 -17.21 8.92
C SER A 13 -6.16 -17.76 7.81
N PRO A 14 -5.46 -18.89 8.04
CA PRO A 14 -4.68 -19.56 6.99
C PRO A 14 -5.53 -19.88 5.75
N LEU A 15 -6.75 -20.36 5.96
CA LEU A 15 -7.67 -20.66 4.85
C LEU A 15 -8.06 -19.39 4.08
N GLY A 16 -8.25 -18.26 4.76
CA GLY A 16 -8.49 -16.96 4.13
C GLY A 16 -7.31 -16.51 3.26
N VAL A 17 -6.08 -16.70 3.74
CA VAL A 17 -4.86 -16.39 2.98
C VAL A 17 -4.73 -17.28 1.74
N GLU A 18 -5.06 -18.58 1.84
CA GLU A 18 -5.03 -19.50 0.70
C GLU A 18 -6.09 -19.15 -0.36
N ASN A 19 -7.26 -18.65 0.06
CA ASN A 19 -8.36 -18.29 -0.82
C ASN A 19 -8.37 -16.81 -1.27
N LEU A 20 -7.33 -16.03 -0.99
CA LEU A 20 -7.22 -14.62 -1.35
C LEU A 20 -7.63 -14.30 -2.80
N PRO A 21 -7.19 -15.06 -3.83
CA PRO A 21 -7.60 -14.78 -5.21
C PRO A 21 -9.12 -14.87 -5.43
N THR A 22 -9.74 -15.89 -4.82
CA THR A 22 -11.19 -16.12 -4.93
C THR A 22 -11.98 -15.05 -4.16
N ILE A 23 -11.52 -14.70 -2.95
CA ILE A 23 -12.13 -13.64 -2.12
C ILE A 23 -12.04 -12.29 -2.85
N ALA A 24 -10.89 -11.95 -3.40
CA ALA A 24 -10.72 -10.70 -4.16
C ALA A 24 -11.61 -10.67 -5.41
N ALA A 25 -11.72 -11.80 -6.14
CA ALA A 25 -12.56 -11.91 -7.35
C ALA A 25 -14.05 -11.72 -7.05
N ALA A 26 -14.50 -11.91 -5.80
CA ALA A 26 -15.88 -11.65 -5.40
C ALA A 26 -16.32 -10.20 -5.64
N ARG A 27 -15.36 -9.24 -5.82
CA ARG A 27 -15.67 -7.86 -6.22
C ARG A 27 -16.56 -7.78 -7.47
N THR A 28 -16.42 -8.70 -8.41
CA THR A 28 -17.25 -8.71 -9.63
C THR A 28 -18.73 -8.94 -9.35
N GLN A 29 -19.06 -9.65 -8.26
CA GLN A 29 -20.42 -9.95 -7.81
C GLN A 29 -20.85 -9.03 -6.66
N VAL A 30 -19.90 -8.50 -5.91
CA VAL A 30 -20.08 -7.60 -4.76
C VAL A 30 -19.30 -6.31 -5.03
N PRO A 31 -19.85 -5.37 -5.84
CA PRO A 31 -19.16 -4.12 -6.21
C PRO A 31 -18.79 -3.25 -4.99
N GLN A 32 -19.44 -3.45 -3.85
CA GLN A 32 -19.15 -2.77 -2.58
C GLN A 32 -17.85 -3.24 -1.92
N LEU A 33 -17.30 -4.39 -2.32
CA LEU A 33 -15.97 -4.83 -1.84
C LEU A 33 -14.90 -3.88 -2.40
N THR A 34 -14.32 -3.07 -1.52
CA THR A 34 -13.37 -2.01 -1.88
C THR A 34 -11.95 -2.28 -1.40
N ALA A 35 -11.80 -3.11 -0.37
CA ALA A 35 -10.49 -3.39 0.22
C ALA A 35 -10.40 -4.82 0.78
N LEU A 36 -9.16 -5.31 0.85
CA LEU A 36 -8.76 -6.45 1.66
C LEU A 36 -7.92 -5.94 2.83
N MET A 37 -8.18 -6.41 4.03
CA MET A 37 -7.44 -6.07 5.24
C MET A 37 -6.80 -7.33 5.84
N LEU A 38 -5.56 -7.24 6.29
CA LEU A 38 -4.91 -8.34 6.99
C LEU A 38 -5.24 -8.30 8.49
N GLY A 39 -5.80 -9.39 9.03
CA GLY A 39 -6.03 -9.62 10.45
C GLY A 39 -4.88 -10.40 11.07
N GLY A 40 -3.75 -9.72 11.31
CA GLY A 40 -2.49 -10.39 11.63
C GLY A 40 -2.46 -11.06 12.99
N ALA A 41 -3.18 -10.56 13.98
CA ALA A 41 -3.20 -11.14 15.32
C ALA A 41 -3.83 -12.54 15.32
N ASP A 42 -5.04 -12.67 14.75
CA ASP A 42 -5.76 -13.94 14.69
C ASP A 42 -5.05 -14.92 13.74
N LEU A 43 -4.56 -14.43 12.60
CA LEU A 43 -3.76 -15.25 11.68
C LEU A 43 -2.51 -15.81 12.36
N SER A 44 -1.79 -14.99 13.14
CA SER A 44 -0.59 -15.46 13.87
C SER A 44 -0.94 -16.51 14.91
N LEU A 45 -2.07 -16.34 15.61
CA LEU A 45 -2.55 -17.28 16.59
C LEU A 45 -2.87 -18.64 15.94
N GLU A 46 -3.61 -18.67 14.84
CA GLU A 46 -3.95 -19.92 14.14
C GLU A 46 -2.71 -20.61 13.54
N LEU A 47 -1.71 -19.83 13.11
CA LEU A 47 -0.43 -20.35 12.62
C LEU A 47 0.48 -20.88 13.73
N GLY A 48 0.19 -20.61 15.01
CA GLY A 48 1.11 -20.88 16.12
C GLY A 48 2.38 -20.02 16.04
N ALA A 49 2.31 -18.86 15.40
CA ALA A 49 3.43 -17.99 15.13
C ALA A 49 3.38 -16.73 16.02
N ARG A 50 4.49 -15.98 16.08
CA ARG A 50 4.49 -14.68 16.72
C ARG A 50 3.86 -13.62 15.80
N PHE A 51 3.21 -12.64 16.39
CA PHE A 51 2.71 -11.47 15.68
C PHE A 51 3.87 -10.51 15.39
N GLU A 52 4.62 -10.80 14.35
CA GLU A 52 5.82 -10.08 13.94
C GLU A 52 5.81 -9.84 12.42
N TRP A 53 6.57 -8.85 11.96
CA TRP A 53 6.67 -8.51 10.54
C TRP A 53 7.05 -9.72 9.66
N GLN A 54 8.09 -10.45 10.08
CA GLN A 54 8.67 -11.56 9.31
C GLN A 54 7.70 -12.73 9.15
N THR A 55 6.96 -13.07 10.20
CA THR A 55 6.01 -14.19 10.20
C THR A 55 4.81 -13.92 9.28
N LEU A 56 4.42 -12.68 9.15
CA LEU A 56 3.28 -12.25 8.32
C LEU A 56 3.69 -11.78 6.91
N PHE A 57 4.97 -11.77 6.57
CA PHE A 57 5.48 -11.23 5.31
C PHE A 57 4.84 -11.90 4.08
N MET A 58 4.71 -13.24 4.09
CA MET A 58 4.10 -13.99 2.98
C MET A 58 2.62 -13.63 2.83
N ALA A 59 1.87 -13.59 3.93
CA ALA A 59 0.45 -13.22 3.91
C ALA A 59 0.25 -11.79 3.38
N ARG A 60 1.10 -10.83 3.83
CA ARG A 60 1.13 -9.47 3.31
C ARG A 60 1.35 -9.44 1.80
N SER A 61 2.36 -10.14 1.32
CA SER A 61 2.69 -10.18 -0.12
C SER A 61 1.54 -10.75 -0.96
N ARG A 62 0.92 -11.82 -0.50
CA ARG A 62 -0.23 -12.46 -1.17
C ARG A 62 -1.45 -11.53 -1.19
N LEU A 63 -1.72 -10.84 -0.07
CA LEU A 63 -2.85 -9.92 0.03
C LEU A 63 -2.71 -8.74 -0.93
N VAL A 64 -1.54 -8.09 -0.94
CA VAL A 64 -1.26 -6.97 -1.87
C VAL A 64 -1.40 -7.43 -3.32
N ASN A 65 -0.87 -8.60 -3.68
CA ASN A 65 -1.00 -9.15 -5.02
C ASN A 65 -2.47 -9.39 -5.40
N ALA A 66 -3.25 -10.06 -4.53
CA ALA A 66 -4.66 -10.35 -4.79
C ALA A 66 -5.51 -9.07 -4.91
N ALA A 67 -5.27 -8.10 -4.03
CA ALA A 67 -5.91 -6.79 -4.08
C ALA A 67 -5.58 -6.06 -5.39
N SER A 68 -4.32 -6.07 -5.81
CA SER A 68 -3.87 -5.42 -7.05
C SER A 68 -4.54 -5.98 -8.30
N VAL A 69 -4.67 -7.31 -8.40
CA VAL A 69 -5.31 -7.99 -9.56
C VAL A 69 -6.76 -7.51 -9.74
N GLN A 70 -7.46 -7.24 -8.65
CA GLN A 70 -8.87 -6.83 -8.68
C GLN A 70 -9.08 -5.32 -8.53
N GLY A 71 -8.01 -4.53 -8.41
CA GLY A 71 -8.09 -3.09 -8.16
C GLY A 71 -8.74 -2.75 -6.82
N LEU A 72 -8.56 -3.62 -5.80
CA LEU A 72 -8.94 -3.38 -4.42
C LEU A 72 -7.80 -2.67 -3.68
N GLN A 73 -8.15 -1.95 -2.62
CA GLN A 73 -7.15 -1.46 -1.67
C GLN A 73 -6.62 -2.62 -0.81
N ALA A 74 -5.37 -2.49 -0.38
CA ALA A 74 -4.73 -3.39 0.58
C ALA A 74 -4.48 -2.63 1.90
N TRP A 75 -5.02 -3.13 3.01
CA TRP A 75 -4.89 -2.52 4.33
C TRP A 75 -4.06 -3.42 5.24
N ASP A 76 -2.99 -2.85 5.82
CA ASP A 76 -2.10 -3.59 6.72
C ASP A 76 -2.60 -3.57 8.17
N VAL A 77 -2.13 -4.51 8.95
CA VAL A 77 -2.42 -4.69 10.38
C VAL A 77 -2.06 -3.46 11.21
N PRO A 78 -2.68 -3.22 12.38
CA PRO A 78 -2.23 -2.19 13.30
C PRO A 78 -0.90 -2.55 13.95
N HIS A 79 -0.14 -1.54 14.39
CA HIS A 79 0.96 -1.68 15.34
C HIS A 79 0.39 -1.64 16.75
N ILE A 80 0.63 -2.68 17.55
CA ILE A 80 -0.05 -2.86 18.83
C ILE A 80 0.65 -2.16 20.00
N ASP A 81 1.95 -1.90 19.91
CA ASP A 81 2.67 -1.16 20.96
C ASP A 81 2.47 0.34 20.79
N LEU A 82 1.66 0.93 21.67
CA LEU A 82 1.35 2.37 21.63
C LEU A 82 2.52 3.26 22.05
N GLN A 83 3.53 2.70 22.70
CA GLN A 83 4.71 3.43 23.12
C GLN A 83 5.81 3.41 22.05
N ASP A 84 5.80 2.44 21.15
CA ASP A 84 6.78 2.30 20.08
C ASP A 84 6.34 3.02 18.80
N LEU A 85 6.39 4.34 18.81
CA LEU A 85 6.03 5.16 17.66
C LEU A 85 7.05 5.06 16.51
N ASP A 86 8.30 4.77 16.80
CA ASP A 86 9.35 4.60 15.78
C ASP A 86 9.19 3.25 15.07
N GLY A 87 8.83 2.19 15.81
CA GLY A 87 8.44 0.92 15.22
C GLY A 87 7.19 1.03 14.34
N LEU A 88 6.16 1.76 14.80
CA LEU A 88 4.97 2.06 14.00
C LEU A 88 5.35 2.75 12.67
N GLU A 89 6.20 3.78 12.71
CA GLU A 89 6.64 4.49 11.51
C GLU A 89 7.41 3.57 10.56
N SER A 90 8.36 2.80 11.10
CA SER A 90 9.17 1.85 10.33
C SER A 90 8.31 0.78 9.63
N GLU A 91 7.37 0.17 10.36
CA GLU A 91 6.42 -0.80 9.79
C GLU A 91 5.51 -0.16 8.74
N THR A 92 5.02 1.06 8.98
CA THR A 92 4.15 1.78 8.05
C THR A 92 4.88 2.06 6.74
N ARG A 93 6.12 2.53 6.80
CA ARG A 93 6.96 2.73 5.60
C ARG A 93 7.24 1.43 4.86
N ALA A 94 7.48 0.34 5.60
CA ALA A 94 7.68 -0.99 5.00
C ALA A 94 6.40 -1.48 4.30
N ALA A 95 5.24 -1.35 4.92
CA ALA A 95 3.94 -1.69 4.33
C ALA A 95 3.66 -0.85 3.07
N HIS A 96 3.87 0.47 3.12
CA HIS A 96 3.73 1.35 1.97
C HIS A 96 4.63 0.91 0.79
N ARG A 97 5.90 0.59 1.05
CA ARG A 97 6.82 0.07 0.03
C ARG A 97 6.41 -1.28 -0.55
N MET A 98 5.68 -2.10 0.21
CA MET A 98 5.10 -3.35 -0.29
C MET A 98 3.86 -3.14 -1.16
N GLY A 99 3.28 -1.93 -1.17
CA GLY A 99 2.08 -1.60 -1.95
C GLY A 99 0.78 -1.62 -1.13
N PHE A 100 0.85 -1.54 0.19
CA PHE A 100 -0.33 -1.27 1.01
C PHE A 100 -0.78 0.18 0.83
N ASP A 101 -2.09 0.36 0.78
CA ASP A 101 -2.73 1.67 0.63
C ASP A 101 -3.08 2.29 1.99
N CYS A 102 -3.14 1.47 3.05
CA CYS A 102 -3.53 1.89 4.39
C CYS A 102 -2.80 1.06 5.46
N LYS A 103 -2.50 1.70 6.58
CA LYS A 103 -2.06 1.09 7.84
C LYS A 103 -3.16 1.31 8.87
N CYS A 104 -3.71 0.24 9.42
CA CYS A 104 -4.71 0.36 10.46
C CYS A 104 -4.11 0.90 11.75
N THR A 105 -4.91 1.63 12.51
CA THR A 105 -4.52 2.19 13.81
C THR A 105 -5.54 1.78 14.88
N ILE A 106 -5.06 1.59 16.11
CA ILE A 106 -5.89 1.25 17.28
C ILE A 106 -5.99 2.39 18.29
N HIS A 107 -5.27 3.50 18.04
CA HIS A 107 -5.31 4.67 18.90
C HIS A 107 -5.10 5.96 18.10
N PRO A 108 -5.82 7.06 18.42
CA PRO A 108 -5.67 8.33 17.71
C PRO A 108 -4.26 8.90 17.68
N ALA A 109 -3.44 8.66 18.72
CA ALA A 109 -2.04 9.10 18.78
C ALA A 109 -1.15 8.52 17.65
N GLN A 110 -1.56 7.43 17.02
CA GLN A 110 -0.84 6.81 15.91
C GLN A 110 -1.07 7.52 14.57
N LEU A 111 -2.19 8.25 14.41
CA LEU A 111 -2.62 8.80 13.12
C LEU A 111 -1.58 9.72 12.48
N ALA A 112 -1.01 10.65 13.25
CA ALA A 112 -0.04 11.61 12.72
C ALA A 112 1.21 10.89 12.18
N ARG A 113 1.72 9.88 12.90
CA ARG A 113 2.89 9.08 12.47
C ARG A 113 2.59 8.25 11.23
N VAL A 114 1.40 7.63 11.16
CA VAL A 114 0.98 6.87 9.99
C VAL A 114 0.87 7.78 8.77
N HIS A 115 0.20 8.94 8.90
CA HIS A 115 0.08 9.90 7.80
C HIS A 115 1.46 10.36 7.30
N GLN A 116 2.36 10.72 8.22
CA GLN A 116 3.73 11.13 7.87
C GLN A 116 4.49 10.01 7.16
N ALA A 117 4.34 8.76 7.60
CA ALA A 117 5.03 7.61 7.01
C ALA A 117 4.54 7.26 5.59
N PHE A 118 3.31 7.62 5.23
CA PHE A 118 2.79 7.49 3.86
C PHE A 118 3.18 8.65 2.94
N GLN A 119 3.66 9.77 3.48
CA GLN A 119 4.15 10.87 2.65
C GLN A 119 5.53 10.53 2.09
N PRO A 120 5.81 10.89 0.84
CA PRO A 120 7.14 10.78 0.29
C PRO A 120 8.09 11.74 1.02
N SER A 121 9.33 11.32 1.20
CA SER A 121 10.38 12.19 1.73
C SER A 121 10.80 13.24 0.68
N ASP A 122 11.38 14.35 1.16
CA ASP A 122 11.94 15.38 0.26
C ASP A 122 13.00 14.81 -0.69
N ASP A 123 13.77 13.80 -0.24
CA ASP A 123 14.76 13.12 -1.05
C ASP A 123 14.14 12.31 -2.17
N GLU A 124 13.05 11.56 -1.87
CA GLU A 124 12.30 10.81 -2.87
C GLU A 124 11.68 11.74 -3.91
N LEU A 125 11.13 12.88 -3.48
CA LEU A 125 10.56 13.88 -4.38
C LEU A 125 11.64 14.55 -5.26
N ARG A 126 12.79 14.92 -4.67
CA ARG A 126 13.91 15.48 -5.45
C ARG A 126 14.41 14.50 -6.50
N HIS A 127 14.59 13.23 -6.11
CA HIS A 127 15.02 12.19 -7.04
C HIS A 127 13.98 11.93 -8.14
N ALA A 128 12.68 11.89 -7.80
CA ALA A 128 11.61 11.76 -8.79
C ALA A 128 11.61 12.92 -9.80
N ARG A 129 11.75 14.16 -9.33
CA ARG A 129 11.84 15.35 -10.19
C ARG A 129 13.06 15.30 -11.11
N SER A 130 14.23 14.90 -10.60
CA SER A 130 15.45 14.78 -11.41
C SER A 130 15.31 13.73 -12.53
N ILE A 131 14.62 12.61 -12.26
CA ILE A 131 14.31 11.58 -13.28
C ILE A 131 13.40 12.15 -14.37
N VAL A 132 12.34 12.87 -14.00
CA VAL A 132 11.37 13.44 -14.96
C VAL A 132 12.02 14.53 -15.80
N GLU A 133 12.89 15.37 -15.22
CA GLU A 133 13.65 16.40 -15.92
C GLU A 133 14.61 15.76 -16.94
N ALA A 134 15.42 14.78 -16.52
CA ALA A 134 16.33 14.06 -17.41
C ALA A 134 15.60 13.35 -18.56
N ALA A 135 14.40 12.82 -18.32
CA ALA A 135 13.58 12.21 -19.37
C ALA A 135 13.10 13.21 -20.44
N GLY A 136 12.94 14.48 -20.09
CA GLY A 136 12.63 15.56 -21.05
C GLY A 136 13.73 15.81 -22.07
N GLU A 137 14.98 15.52 -21.73
CA GLU A 137 16.13 15.63 -22.62
C GLU A 137 16.30 14.39 -23.52
N HIS A 138 15.75 13.24 -23.14
CA HIS A 138 15.84 11.96 -23.82
C HIS A 138 14.52 11.64 -24.54
N HIS A 139 14.49 11.75 -25.84
CA HIS A 139 13.22 11.73 -26.59
C HIS A 139 12.52 10.36 -26.68
N ARG A 140 13.19 9.21 -26.47
CA ARG A 140 12.58 7.85 -26.42
C ARG A 140 13.52 6.79 -25.83
N GLY A 141 12.91 5.82 -25.11
CA GLY A 141 13.59 4.59 -24.65
C GLY A 141 14.25 4.73 -23.26
N ALA A 142 14.92 3.67 -22.83
CA ALA A 142 15.66 3.67 -21.58
C ALA A 142 16.92 4.52 -21.66
N PHE A 143 17.26 5.23 -20.59
CA PHE A 143 18.44 6.09 -20.49
C PHE A 143 19.16 5.90 -19.16
N MET A 144 20.40 6.39 -19.06
CA MET A 144 21.17 6.37 -17.81
C MET A 144 21.00 7.69 -17.07
N HIS A 145 20.65 7.62 -15.77
CA HIS A 145 20.58 8.77 -14.87
C HIS A 145 21.21 8.40 -13.52
N GLU A 146 22.17 9.20 -13.06
CA GLU A 146 22.90 8.96 -11.80
C GLU A 146 23.43 7.52 -11.64
N GLY A 147 23.95 6.92 -12.72
CA GLY A 147 24.50 5.57 -12.74
C GLY A 147 23.46 4.44 -12.71
N ARG A 148 22.18 4.76 -12.89
CA ARG A 148 21.08 3.79 -12.96
C ARG A 148 20.35 3.87 -14.30
N MET A 149 19.91 2.72 -14.80
CA MET A 149 19.05 2.68 -15.98
C MET A 149 17.63 3.12 -15.58
N ILE A 150 17.09 4.08 -16.29
CA ILE A 150 15.70 4.55 -16.17
C ILE A 150 14.94 4.06 -17.39
N ASP A 151 13.90 3.29 -17.16
CA ASP A 151 12.94 2.82 -18.16
C ASP A 151 11.55 3.40 -17.91
N GLU A 152 10.59 3.09 -18.78
CA GLU A 152 9.23 3.63 -18.71
C GLU A 152 8.53 3.35 -17.35
N PRO A 153 8.62 2.14 -16.74
CA PRO A 153 8.04 1.89 -15.42
C PRO A 153 8.60 2.80 -14.31
N ILE A 154 9.93 3.05 -14.33
CA ILE A 154 10.59 3.92 -13.34
C ILE A 154 10.16 5.37 -13.56
N LEU A 155 10.13 5.83 -14.80
CA LEU A 155 9.68 7.17 -15.16
C LEU A 155 8.21 7.40 -14.78
N LEU A 156 7.34 6.45 -15.08
CA LEU A 156 5.92 6.53 -14.69
C LEU A 156 5.76 6.61 -13.17
N ARG A 157 6.53 5.81 -12.41
CA ARG A 157 6.51 5.86 -10.95
C ARG A 157 6.94 7.22 -10.43
N ALA A 158 7.97 7.84 -11.01
CA ALA A 158 8.43 9.17 -10.63
C ALA A 158 7.33 10.24 -10.88
N ARG A 159 6.68 10.20 -12.03
CA ARG A 159 5.55 11.10 -12.35
C ARG A 159 4.39 10.95 -11.37
N LEU A 160 3.96 9.72 -11.10
CA LEU A 160 2.88 9.44 -10.15
C LEU A 160 3.21 9.92 -8.72
N LEU A 161 4.48 9.86 -8.31
CA LEU A 161 4.90 10.35 -7.01
C LEU A 161 4.75 11.87 -6.90
N ILE A 162 5.15 12.59 -7.94
CA ILE A 162 5.04 14.07 -8.03
C ILE A 162 3.56 14.49 -8.05
N GLU A 163 2.76 13.90 -8.94
CA GLU A 163 1.33 14.20 -9.07
C GLU A 163 0.58 14.05 -7.73
N ARG A 164 0.86 12.98 -6.98
CA ARG A 164 0.23 12.76 -5.67
C ARG A 164 0.58 13.82 -4.63
N THR A 165 1.74 14.43 -4.74
CA THR A 165 2.20 15.44 -3.79
C THR A 165 1.61 16.81 -4.12
N ASP A 166 1.43 17.10 -5.40
CA ASP A 166 0.83 18.36 -5.87
C ASP A 166 -0.70 18.38 -5.67
N ASP A 167 -1.35 17.20 -5.61
CA ASP A 167 -2.81 17.03 -5.39
C ASP A 167 -3.22 17.06 -3.90
N THR A 168 -2.31 17.36 -2.97
CA THR A 168 -2.59 17.45 -1.53
C THR A 168 -3.36 18.73 -1.14
N ASP A 169 -4.49 18.97 -1.80
CA ASP A 169 -5.55 19.84 -1.29
C ASP A 169 -6.60 18.97 -0.59
N ASP A 170 -6.51 18.87 0.75
CA ASP A 170 -7.49 18.48 1.77
C ASP A 170 -8.41 17.25 1.55
N ARG A 171 -8.16 16.39 0.59
CA ARG A 171 -8.90 15.13 0.43
C ARG A 171 -8.04 13.92 0.79
N PRO A 172 -8.58 12.94 1.57
CA PRO A 172 -7.91 11.66 1.74
C PRO A 172 -7.63 11.08 0.35
N PRO A 173 -6.43 10.56 0.08
CA PRO A 173 -6.06 10.08 -1.24
C PRO A 173 -7.04 8.98 -1.66
N THR A 174 -7.94 9.30 -2.57
CA THR A 174 -8.71 8.29 -3.30
C THR A 174 -7.75 7.63 -4.28
N TYR A 175 -7.04 6.63 -3.78
CA TYR A 175 -6.14 5.84 -4.60
C TYR A 175 -6.95 5.08 -5.66
N GLN A 176 -7.02 5.61 -6.85
CA GLN A 176 -7.37 4.83 -8.02
C GLN A 176 -6.08 4.18 -8.53
N ARG A 177 -5.92 2.88 -8.28
CA ARG A 177 -4.90 2.10 -8.99
C ARG A 177 -5.18 2.27 -10.49
N ASN A 178 -4.31 3.00 -11.20
CA ASN A 178 -4.44 3.18 -12.63
C ASN A 178 -4.49 1.79 -13.28
N ARG A 179 -5.60 1.49 -13.93
CA ARG A 179 -5.73 0.35 -14.84
C ARG A 179 -5.01 0.77 -16.13
N ALA A 180 -3.82 0.20 -16.36
CA ALA A 180 -3.29 0.12 -17.71
C ALA A 180 -4.02 -0.99 -18.48
#